data_46ca22828bf125515fb43c113ca3b632
#
_entry.id   46ca22828bf125515fb43c113ca3b632
#
_cell.length_a   1.000
_cell.length_b   1.000
_cell.length_c   1.000
_cell.angle_alpha   90.00
_cell.angle_beta   90.00
_cell.angle_gamma   90.00
#
_symmetry.space_group_name_H-M   'P 1'
#
loop_
_entity.id
_entity.type
_entity.pdbx_description
1 polymer ?
#
loop_
_entity_poly.entity_id
_entity_poly.type
_entity_poly.pdbx_seq_one_letter_code
_entity_poly.pdbx_strand_id
1 'polypeptide(L)'
;MDALSANVKSLDTLLKTQSPSPKIIAVVKANAYGHGAVESAWIFARAGVETFAVTTLAEALELREAHIEQDILVFAPPLPAQADLFVSHNITATITQADQIDMLAAATVPAGQPARVHIKVDTGMGRFGVAASDALELAKQIDKA
;
A
#
# COMPACT_ATOMS: atom_id res chain seq x y z
N MET A 1 23.80 -2.01 -6.95
CA MET A 1 23.04 -2.51 -5.78
C MET A 1 23.35 -1.72 -4.52
N ASP A 2 24.59 -1.32 -4.28
CA ASP A 2 24.97 -0.59 -3.06
C ASP A 2 24.36 0.81 -2.92
N ALA A 3 24.15 1.54 -4.04
CA ALA A 3 23.60 2.89 -4.03
C ALA A 3 22.13 2.94 -3.52
N LEU A 4 21.27 2.02 -3.95
CA LEU A 4 19.88 1.97 -3.49
C LEU A 4 19.79 1.70 -1.99
N SER A 5 20.56 0.73 -1.50
CA SER A 5 20.63 0.43 -0.07
C SER A 5 21.21 1.60 0.74
N ALA A 6 22.26 2.26 0.23
CA ALA A 6 22.85 3.43 0.88
C ALA A 6 21.88 4.60 0.96
N ASN A 7 21.10 4.84 -0.09
CA ASN A 7 20.07 5.89 -0.10
C ASN A 7 18.99 5.65 0.96
N VAL A 8 18.48 4.40 1.09
CA VAL A 8 17.50 4.06 2.13
C VAL A 8 18.08 4.32 3.51
N LYS A 9 19.29 3.85 3.80
CA LYS A 9 19.96 4.03 5.10
C LYS A 9 20.18 5.50 5.44
N SER A 10 20.55 6.31 4.44
CA SER A 10 20.73 7.76 4.61
C SER A 10 19.42 8.45 4.95
N LEU A 11 18.33 8.10 4.24
CA LEU A 11 16.99 8.64 4.51
C LEU A 11 16.50 8.20 5.89
N ASP A 12 16.63 6.93 6.25
CA ASP A 12 16.23 6.42 7.56
C ASP A 12 16.98 7.14 8.71
N THR A 13 18.28 7.37 8.54
CA THR A 13 19.08 8.14 9.50
C THR A 13 18.57 9.56 9.64
N LEU A 14 18.29 10.24 8.51
CA LEU A 14 17.77 11.61 8.52
C LEU A 14 16.40 11.68 9.20
N LEU A 15 15.50 10.76 8.88
CA LEU A 15 14.16 10.73 9.46
C LEU A 15 14.19 10.52 10.98
N LYS A 16 15.03 9.64 11.46
CA LYS A 16 15.20 9.38 12.91
C LYS A 16 15.68 10.60 13.71
N THR A 17 16.33 11.57 13.05
CA THR A 17 16.69 12.84 13.71
C THR A 17 15.51 13.81 13.84
N GLN A 18 14.47 13.66 13.01
CA GLN A 18 13.32 14.56 12.95
C GLN A 18 12.13 14.08 13.79
N SER A 19 11.95 12.77 13.92
CA SER A 19 10.85 12.15 14.64
C SER A 19 11.28 10.77 15.15
N PRO A 20 10.83 10.35 16.36
CA PRO A 20 11.26 9.08 16.94
C PRO A 20 10.77 7.84 16.20
N SER A 21 9.74 7.95 15.32
CA SER A 21 9.10 6.78 14.73
C SER A 21 8.62 6.93 13.27
N PRO A 22 9.30 7.69 12.38
CA PRO A 22 8.90 7.72 10.98
C PRO A 22 9.25 6.40 10.30
N LYS A 23 8.38 5.94 9.38
CA LYS A 23 8.62 4.75 8.55
C LYS A 23 8.69 5.14 7.09
N ILE A 24 9.52 4.43 6.33
CA ILE A 24 9.65 4.61 4.88
C ILE A 24 8.66 3.68 4.18
N ILE A 25 7.87 4.23 3.26
CA ILE A 25 7.13 3.47 2.24
C ILE A 25 7.90 3.61 0.93
N ALA A 26 8.48 2.51 0.44
CA ALA A 26 9.21 2.55 -0.82
C ALA A 26 8.27 2.33 -2.01
N VAL A 27 8.22 3.31 -2.92
CA VAL A 27 7.36 3.26 -4.11
C VAL A 27 8.11 2.58 -5.25
N VAL A 28 7.67 1.38 -5.64
CA VAL A 28 8.29 0.54 -6.68
C VAL A 28 7.38 0.29 -7.89
N LYS A 29 6.36 1.14 -8.08
CA LYS A 29 5.46 1.11 -9.24
C LYS A 29 6.18 1.30 -10.57
N ALA A 30 5.54 0.96 -11.69
CA ALA A 30 6.08 1.09 -13.04
C ALA A 30 7.50 0.45 -13.14
N ASN A 31 7.60 -0.78 -12.67
CA ASN A 31 8.86 -1.54 -12.62
C ASN A 31 9.96 -0.79 -11.86
N ALA A 32 9.64 -0.19 -10.70
CA ALA A 32 10.52 0.70 -9.92
C ALA A 32 11.10 1.82 -10.78
N TYR A 33 10.26 2.45 -11.61
CA TYR A 33 10.65 3.49 -12.56
C TYR A 33 11.76 3.04 -13.52
N GLY A 34 11.73 1.76 -13.91
CA GLY A 34 12.69 1.14 -14.82
C GLY A 34 13.92 0.50 -14.14
N HIS A 35 13.98 0.47 -12.80
CA HIS A 35 15.10 -0.15 -12.06
C HIS A 35 14.91 -1.65 -11.77
N GLY A 36 13.75 -2.23 -12.13
CA GLY A 36 13.34 -3.58 -11.74
C GLY A 36 12.61 -3.58 -10.39
N ALA A 37 11.30 -3.87 -10.40
CA ALA A 37 10.47 -3.78 -9.19
C ALA A 37 10.89 -4.82 -8.14
N VAL A 38 11.06 -6.06 -8.56
CA VAL A 38 11.41 -7.19 -7.68
C VAL A 38 12.80 -7.01 -7.08
N GLU A 39 13.81 -6.70 -7.92
CA GLU A 39 15.18 -6.49 -7.48
C GLU A 39 15.31 -5.31 -6.52
N SER A 40 14.62 -4.20 -6.84
CA SER A 40 14.59 -3.03 -5.98
C SER A 40 13.91 -3.33 -4.64
N ALA A 41 12.78 -4.04 -4.66
CA ALA A 41 12.07 -4.42 -3.44
C ALA A 41 12.92 -5.31 -2.54
N TRP A 42 13.65 -6.29 -3.09
CA TRP A 42 14.59 -7.11 -2.32
C TRP A 42 15.72 -6.30 -1.68
N ILE A 43 16.29 -5.33 -2.42
CA ILE A 43 17.35 -4.45 -1.90
C ILE A 43 16.80 -3.58 -0.76
N PHE A 44 15.62 -2.99 -0.94
CA PHE A 44 15.00 -2.13 0.04
C PHE A 44 14.55 -2.89 1.29
N ALA A 45 13.98 -4.11 1.14
CA ALA A 45 13.64 -4.98 2.25
C ALA A 45 14.86 -5.31 3.13
N ARG A 46 15.99 -5.68 2.50
CA ARG A 46 17.26 -5.90 3.20
C ARG A 46 17.85 -4.65 3.85
N ALA A 47 17.48 -3.48 3.35
CA ALA A 47 17.87 -2.19 3.94
C ALA A 47 16.94 -1.74 5.08
N GLY A 48 15.89 -2.53 5.40
CA GLY A 48 14.98 -2.29 6.51
C GLY A 48 13.64 -1.62 6.13
N VAL A 49 13.30 -1.55 4.83
CA VAL A 49 11.97 -1.10 4.40
C VAL A 49 10.94 -2.17 4.72
N GLU A 50 9.88 -1.79 5.44
CA GLU A 50 8.81 -2.68 5.87
C GLU A 50 7.54 -2.56 5.00
N THR A 51 7.43 -1.52 4.17
CA THR A 51 6.24 -1.26 3.35
C THR A 51 6.62 -0.81 1.96
N PHE A 52 6.02 -1.43 0.96
CA PHE A 52 6.10 -1.03 -0.45
C PHE A 52 4.81 -0.39 -0.93
N ALA A 53 4.88 0.42 -1.99
CA ALA A 53 3.70 0.92 -2.65
C ALA A 53 3.83 0.80 -4.18
N VAL A 54 2.72 0.39 -4.80
CA VAL A 54 2.59 0.20 -6.24
C VAL A 54 1.31 0.87 -6.76
N THR A 55 1.13 0.97 -8.06
CA THR A 55 -0.10 1.58 -8.60
C THR A 55 -1.24 0.57 -8.70
N THR A 56 -0.97 -0.65 -9.16
CA THR A 56 -1.99 -1.65 -9.52
C THR A 56 -1.87 -2.92 -8.69
N LEU A 57 -2.98 -3.66 -8.61
CA LEU A 57 -2.97 -4.99 -8.00
C LEU A 57 -2.02 -5.95 -8.72
N ALA A 58 -1.91 -5.87 -10.05
CA ALA A 58 -1.01 -6.74 -10.82
C ALA A 58 0.46 -6.55 -10.40
N GLU A 59 0.91 -5.31 -10.20
CA GLU A 59 2.25 -5.02 -9.67
C GLU A 59 2.44 -5.57 -8.24
N ALA A 60 1.40 -5.51 -7.41
CA ALA A 60 1.45 -6.07 -6.06
C ALA A 60 1.56 -7.61 -6.07
N LEU A 61 0.82 -8.27 -6.96
CA LEU A 61 0.88 -9.72 -7.13
C LEU A 61 2.25 -10.18 -7.64
N GLU A 62 2.86 -9.45 -8.57
CA GLU A 62 4.23 -9.71 -9.04
C GLU A 62 5.22 -9.71 -7.87
N LEU A 63 5.11 -8.76 -6.95
CA LEU A 63 5.93 -8.73 -5.74
C LEU A 63 5.66 -9.92 -4.81
N ARG A 64 4.39 -10.34 -4.66
CA ARG A 64 4.02 -11.51 -3.85
C ARG A 64 4.55 -12.82 -4.47
N GLU A 65 4.44 -12.98 -5.79
CA GLU A 65 5.02 -14.13 -6.53
C GLU A 65 6.54 -14.21 -6.35
N ALA A 66 7.20 -13.06 -6.23
CA ALA A 66 8.63 -12.96 -5.90
C ALA A 66 8.93 -13.11 -4.40
N HIS A 67 7.98 -13.56 -3.58
CA HIS A 67 8.14 -13.76 -2.13
C HIS A 67 8.54 -12.50 -1.34
N ILE A 68 8.09 -11.32 -1.76
CA ILE A 68 8.17 -10.11 -0.96
C ILE A 68 7.07 -10.20 0.12
N GLU A 69 7.47 -10.36 1.38
CA GLU A 69 6.56 -10.55 2.53
C GLU A 69 6.13 -9.24 3.19
N GLN A 70 6.86 -8.15 2.95
CA GLN A 70 6.56 -6.83 3.48
C GLN A 70 5.16 -6.36 3.12
N ASP A 71 4.64 -5.38 3.86
CA ASP A 71 3.36 -4.76 3.54
C ASP A 71 3.38 -4.16 2.13
N ILE A 72 2.31 -4.34 1.37
CA ILE A 72 2.16 -3.75 0.03
C ILE A 72 0.89 -2.92 -0.01
N LEU A 73 1.03 -1.64 -0.33
CA LEU A 73 -0.07 -0.69 -0.56
C LEU A 73 -0.29 -0.50 -2.05
N VAL A 74 -1.51 -0.69 -2.51
CA VAL A 74 -1.92 -0.38 -3.89
C VAL A 74 -2.59 0.98 -3.92
N PHE A 75 -2.09 1.90 -4.74
CA PHE A 75 -2.62 3.26 -4.83
C PHE A 75 -3.96 3.35 -5.59
N ALA A 76 -4.16 2.54 -6.63
CA ALA A 76 -5.43 2.53 -7.34
C ALA A 76 -6.53 1.92 -6.46
N PRO A 77 -7.74 2.50 -6.43
CA PRO A 77 -8.86 1.88 -5.76
C PRO A 77 -9.15 0.48 -6.31
N PRO A 78 -9.57 -0.48 -5.45
CA PRO A 78 -9.86 -1.84 -5.89
C PRO A 78 -11.12 -1.88 -6.75
N LEU A 79 -11.14 -2.79 -7.72
CA LEU A 79 -12.32 -3.12 -8.51
C LEU A 79 -13.05 -4.32 -7.88
N PRO A 80 -14.37 -4.49 -8.09
CA PRO A 80 -15.14 -5.59 -7.50
C PRO A 80 -14.53 -6.98 -7.75
N ALA A 81 -14.06 -7.25 -8.96
CA ALA A 81 -13.44 -8.52 -9.33
C ALA A 81 -12.05 -8.76 -8.68
N GLN A 82 -11.53 -7.82 -7.93
CA GLN A 82 -10.20 -7.86 -7.33
C GLN A 82 -10.23 -8.03 -5.81
N ALA A 83 -11.38 -7.88 -5.17
CA ALA A 83 -11.51 -7.85 -3.71
C ALA A 83 -10.90 -9.08 -3.03
N ASP A 84 -11.21 -10.28 -3.54
CA ASP A 84 -10.69 -11.54 -3.00
C ASP A 84 -9.16 -11.62 -3.07
N LEU A 85 -8.55 -11.06 -4.13
CA LEU A 85 -7.10 -11.06 -4.29
C LEU A 85 -6.42 -10.09 -3.33
N PHE A 86 -7.02 -8.92 -3.04
CA PHE A 86 -6.50 -8.02 -2.02
C PHE A 86 -6.44 -8.70 -0.66
N VAL A 87 -7.53 -9.37 -0.27
CA VAL A 87 -7.62 -10.02 1.04
C VAL A 87 -6.71 -11.26 1.08
N SER A 88 -6.85 -12.19 0.14
CA SER A 88 -6.11 -13.47 0.17
C SER A 88 -4.60 -13.32 0.08
N HIS A 89 -4.09 -12.26 -0.56
CA HIS A 89 -2.65 -11.97 -0.67
C HIS A 89 -2.16 -10.95 0.36
N ASN A 90 -2.99 -10.59 1.35
CA ASN A 90 -2.66 -9.59 2.39
C ASN A 90 -2.09 -8.29 1.78
N ILE A 91 -2.83 -7.73 0.80
CA ILE A 91 -2.48 -6.48 0.11
C ILE A 91 -3.36 -5.36 0.66
N THR A 92 -2.77 -4.24 1.02
CA THR A 92 -3.49 -3.07 1.53
C THR A 92 -4.12 -2.31 0.37
N ALA A 93 -5.45 -2.16 0.40
CA ALA A 93 -6.21 -1.42 -0.60
C ALA A 93 -6.30 0.07 -0.25
N THR A 94 -6.26 0.92 -1.27
CA THR A 94 -6.62 2.34 -1.11
C THR A 94 -8.10 2.52 -1.39
N ILE A 95 -8.86 3.04 -0.44
CA ILE A 95 -10.30 3.29 -0.59
C ILE A 95 -10.60 4.78 -0.62
N THR A 96 -11.63 5.14 -1.39
CA THR A 96 -12.07 6.51 -1.62
C THR A 96 -13.60 6.65 -1.53
N GLN A 97 -14.33 5.53 -1.44
CA GLN A 97 -15.80 5.47 -1.47
C GLN A 97 -16.32 4.32 -0.59
N ALA A 98 -17.55 4.45 -0.13
CA ALA A 98 -18.18 3.50 0.79
C ALA A 98 -18.41 2.11 0.19
N ASP A 99 -18.78 2.03 -1.09
CA ASP A 99 -19.04 0.77 -1.80
C ASP A 99 -17.80 -0.16 -1.83
N GLN A 100 -16.60 0.43 -1.77
CA GLN A 100 -15.35 -0.33 -1.68
C GLN A 100 -15.18 -1.02 -0.31
N ILE A 101 -15.79 -0.48 0.75
CA ILE A 101 -15.79 -1.10 2.09
C ILE A 101 -16.62 -2.37 2.05
N ASP A 102 -17.86 -2.30 1.57
CA ASP A 102 -18.77 -3.44 1.51
C ASP A 102 -18.18 -4.58 0.66
N MET A 103 -17.57 -4.21 -0.47
CA MET A 103 -16.91 -5.13 -1.38
C MET A 103 -15.74 -5.88 -0.70
N LEU A 104 -14.87 -5.16 0.00
CA LEU A 104 -13.74 -5.76 0.71
C LEU A 104 -14.20 -6.56 1.93
N ALA A 105 -15.19 -6.07 2.68
CA ALA A 105 -15.77 -6.78 3.81
C ALA A 105 -16.36 -8.14 3.38
N ALA A 106 -17.06 -8.20 2.24
CA ALA A 106 -17.57 -9.45 1.70
C ALA A 106 -16.45 -10.46 1.39
N ALA A 107 -15.29 -10.01 0.95
CA ALA A 107 -14.13 -10.86 0.64
C ALA A 107 -13.42 -11.41 1.89
N THR A 108 -13.61 -10.79 3.06
CA THR A 108 -12.97 -11.25 4.32
C THR A 108 -13.53 -12.60 4.80
N VAL A 109 -14.80 -12.85 4.56
CA VAL A 109 -15.50 -14.07 5.03
C VAL A 109 -14.87 -15.35 4.45
N PRO A 110 -14.72 -15.50 3.11
CA PRO A 110 -14.08 -16.69 2.54
C PRO A 110 -12.58 -16.74 2.82
N ALA A 111 -11.91 -15.59 2.96
CA ALA A 111 -10.48 -15.53 3.20
C ALA A 111 -10.09 -15.83 4.66
N GLY A 112 -11.02 -15.69 5.61
CA GLY A 112 -10.78 -15.90 7.04
C GLY A 112 -9.80 -14.90 7.67
N GLN A 113 -9.60 -13.75 7.04
CA GLN A 113 -8.69 -12.69 7.51
C GLN A 113 -9.25 -11.30 7.18
N PRO A 114 -8.92 -10.26 7.96
CA PRO A 114 -9.42 -8.91 7.73
C PRO A 114 -8.82 -8.28 6.47
N ALA A 115 -9.59 -7.41 5.81
CA ALA A 115 -9.07 -6.56 4.76
C ALA A 115 -8.24 -5.40 5.38
N ARG A 116 -7.11 -5.10 4.76
CA ARG A 116 -6.26 -3.96 5.14
C ARG A 116 -6.53 -2.80 4.20
N VAL A 117 -6.81 -1.64 4.75
CA VAL A 117 -7.18 -0.47 3.95
C VAL A 117 -6.49 0.81 4.40
N HIS A 118 -6.25 1.69 3.43
CA HIS A 118 -5.91 3.10 3.66
C HIS A 118 -6.98 3.98 3.04
N ILE A 119 -7.46 4.98 3.76
CA ILE A 119 -8.33 6.03 3.22
C ILE A 119 -7.45 7.04 2.49
N LYS A 120 -7.73 7.26 1.21
CA LYS A 120 -7.11 8.35 0.48
C LYS A 120 -7.99 9.60 0.52
N VAL A 121 -7.46 10.67 1.10
CA VAL A 121 -8.09 11.99 1.14
C VAL A 121 -7.48 12.88 0.06
N ASP A 122 -8.32 13.51 -0.76
CA ASP A 122 -7.86 14.54 -1.69
C ASP A 122 -7.71 15.89 -0.96
N THR A 123 -6.48 16.31 -0.78
CA THR A 123 -6.14 17.58 -0.12
C THR A 123 -5.77 18.68 -1.11
N GLY A 124 -6.17 18.53 -2.39
CA GLY A 124 -6.01 19.57 -3.40
C GLY A 124 -5.32 19.12 -4.70
N MET A 125 -4.89 17.86 -4.81
CA MET A 125 -4.32 17.34 -6.06
C MET A 125 -5.38 17.14 -7.16
N GLY A 126 -6.66 16.89 -6.78
CA GLY A 126 -7.78 16.77 -7.72
C GLY A 126 -7.73 15.55 -8.64
N ARG A 127 -7.06 14.46 -8.23
CA ARG A 127 -6.98 13.26 -9.04
C ARG A 127 -8.00 12.21 -8.65
N PHE A 128 -7.93 11.74 -7.41
CA PHE A 128 -8.90 10.86 -6.75
C PHE A 128 -8.64 10.88 -5.23
N GLY A 129 -9.67 10.60 -4.47
CA GLY A 129 -9.65 10.64 -3.01
C GLY A 129 -11.01 11.13 -2.50
N VAL A 130 -11.36 10.77 -1.29
CA VAL A 130 -12.52 11.33 -0.60
C VAL A 130 -12.26 12.79 -0.25
N ALA A 131 -13.28 13.64 -0.26
CA ALA A 131 -13.14 15.00 0.22
C ALA A 131 -12.76 15.03 1.71
N ALA A 132 -11.98 16.02 2.12
CA ALA A 132 -11.54 16.12 3.51
C ALA A 132 -12.70 16.17 4.52
N SER A 133 -13.84 16.80 4.13
CA SER A 133 -15.07 16.82 4.90
C SER A 133 -15.68 15.45 5.18
N ASP A 134 -15.49 14.49 4.26
CA ASP A 134 -16.17 13.19 4.26
C ASP A 134 -15.27 12.05 4.79
N ALA A 135 -13.98 12.34 4.96
CA ALA A 135 -12.99 11.35 5.38
C ALA A 135 -13.32 10.71 6.74
N LEU A 136 -13.82 11.49 7.70
CA LEU A 136 -14.21 10.99 9.02
C LEU A 136 -15.41 10.03 8.94
N GLU A 137 -16.38 10.34 8.09
CA GLU A 137 -17.55 9.47 7.92
C GLU A 137 -17.16 8.14 7.26
N LEU A 138 -16.30 8.20 6.25
CA LEU A 138 -15.76 6.98 5.63
C LEU A 138 -14.97 6.12 6.64
N ALA A 139 -14.17 6.75 7.51
CA ALA A 139 -13.45 6.04 8.56
C ALA A 139 -14.37 5.32 9.55
N LYS A 140 -15.49 5.98 9.95
CA LYS A 140 -16.50 5.36 10.82
C LYS A 140 -17.23 4.18 10.17
N GLN A 141 -17.41 4.21 8.86
CA GLN A 141 -18.01 3.10 8.12
C GLN A 141 -17.09 1.89 8.10
N ILE A 142 -15.76 2.09 7.94
CA ILE A 142 -14.76 1.02 8.01
C ILE A 142 -14.77 0.37 9.41
N ASP A 143 -14.83 1.16 10.47
CA ASP A 143 -14.81 0.68 11.86
C ASP A 143 -16.02 -0.19 12.22
N LYS A 144 -17.09 -0.12 11.44
CA LYS A 144 -18.33 -0.88 11.61
C LYS A 144 -18.43 -2.12 10.72
N ALA A 145 -17.59 -2.23 9.70
CA ALA A 145 -17.64 -3.30 8.72
C ALA A 145 -16.79 -4.50 9.13
#